data_4d40801ec45fdde2f5ef8cf9f936f64b
#
_entry.id   4d40801ec45fdde2f5ef8cf9f936f64b
#
_cell.length_a   1.000
_cell.length_b   1.000
_cell.length_c   1.000
_cell.angle_alpha   90.00
_cell.angle_beta   90.00
_cell.angle_gamma   90.00
#
_symmetry.space_group_name_H-M   'P 1'
#
loop_
_entity.id
_entity.type
_entity.pdbx_description
1 polymer ?
#
loop_
_entity_poly.entity_id
_entity_poly.type
_entity_poly.pdbx_seq_one_letter_code
_entity_poly.pdbx_strand_id
1 'polypeptide(L)'
;AILSEVEIYITITEENRELTELDYMAIENAIINLQYGFLSEFAQDEVKKKYQRDIVHNILNGLLSSKEMTEAAAQLGMKESDTYRVVDFHTIKKNVQRKYTKEQLHEVGVIVGELMYLLPYALIYRNMDQIVMIQQVDSDQTELEYQKEMEEVEDVIQRSILYRKKDTDFQIGIGKSVEGYQRLKESYHEASRAIKYIDIIRLV
;
A
#
# COMPACT_ATOMS: atom_id res chain seq x y z
N ALA A 1 10.72 7.88 11.25
CA ALA A 1 10.22 8.55 10.05
C ALA A 1 11.25 8.36 8.95
N ILE A 2 10.93 7.56 7.94
CA ILE A 2 11.76 7.44 6.74
C ILE A 2 11.27 8.56 5.84
N LEU A 3 11.99 9.67 5.87
CA LEU A 3 11.90 10.68 4.81
C LEU A 3 12.45 9.98 3.56
N SER A 4 11.58 9.65 2.62
CA SER A 4 12.03 9.37 1.26
C SER A 4 12.71 10.64 0.78
N GLU A 5 13.97 10.54 0.36
CA GLU A 5 14.68 11.66 -0.25
C GLU A 5 13.96 11.97 -1.57
N VAL A 6 13.14 13.01 -1.57
CA VAL A 6 12.54 13.56 -2.79
C VAL A 6 13.50 14.63 -3.27
N GLU A 7 14.16 14.38 -4.38
CA GLU A 7 14.99 15.38 -5.06
C GLU A 7 14.15 16.14 -6.08
N ILE A 8 14.12 17.45 -5.96
CA ILE A 8 13.40 18.34 -6.90
C ILE A 8 14.44 19.19 -7.62
N TYR A 9 14.45 19.11 -8.93
CA TYR A 9 15.35 19.90 -9.78
C TYR A 9 14.56 21.06 -10.38
N ILE A 10 15.10 22.28 -10.22
CA ILE A 10 14.57 23.49 -10.85
C ILE A 10 15.61 23.97 -11.84
N THR A 11 15.23 24.03 -13.11
CA THR A 11 16.10 24.53 -14.18
C THR A 11 15.65 25.95 -14.55
N ILE A 12 16.60 26.89 -14.56
CA ILE A 12 16.37 28.27 -14.96
C ILE A 12 17.23 28.54 -16.19
N THR A 13 16.61 29.05 -17.25
CA THR A 13 17.28 29.34 -18.52
C THR A 13 17.33 30.86 -18.75
N GLU A 14 18.51 31.36 -19.09
CA GLU A 14 18.71 32.73 -19.51
C GLU A 14 18.35 32.87 -20.98
N GLU A 15 17.34 33.70 -21.31
CA GLU A 15 16.92 33.89 -22.71
C GLU A 15 17.28 35.27 -23.24
N ASN A 16 17.03 36.36 -22.48
CA ASN A 16 17.13 37.72 -22.96
C ASN A 16 18.19 38.57 -22.25
N ARG A 17 18.68 38.12 -21.12
CA ARG A 17 19.72 38.79 -20.32
C ARG A 17 20.37 37.81 -19.35
N GLU A 18 21.56 38.13 -18.90
CA GLU A 18 22.22 37.44 -17.80
C GLU A 18 21.50 37.70 -16.47
N LEU A 19 21.57 36.71 -15.57
CA LEU A 19 21.03 36.81 -14.22
C LEU A 19 21.87 37.75 -13.37
N THR A 20 21.20 38.62 -12.64
CA THR A 20 21.81 39.54 -11.67
C THR A 20 21.81 38.95 -10.27
N GLU A 21 22.56 39.54 -9.33
CA GLU A 21 22.53 39.16 -7.91
C GLU A 21 21.11 39.17 -7.31
N LEU A 22 20.29 40.16 -7.73
CA LEU A 22 18.88 40.25 -7.29
C LEU A 22 18.04 39.07 -7.80
N ASP A 23 18.32 38.60 -9.02
CA ASP A 23 17.63 37.44 -9.57
C ASP A 23 18.01 36.17 -8.80
N TYR A 24 19.28 35.99 -8.46
CA TYR A 24 19.75 34.88 -7.62
C TYR A 24 19.08 34.89 -6.24
N MET A 25 19.02 36.06 -5.59
CA MET A 25 18.31 36.20 -4.30
C MET A 25 16.83 35.84 -4.42
N ALA A 26 16.17 36.28 -5.50
CA ALA A 26 14.77 35.96 -5.75
C ALA A 26 14.57 34.46 -5.97
N ILE A 27 15.46 33.80 -6.71
CA ILE A 27 15.46 32.34 -6.95
C ILE A 27 15.65 31.59 -5.65
N GLU A 28 16.63 31.95 -4.83
CA GLU A 28 16.85 31.32 -3.50
C GLU A 28 15.62 31.41 -2.62
N ASN A 29 15.00 32.59 -2.54
CA ASN A 29 13.76 32.76 -1.78
C ASN A 29 12.60 31.94 -2.34
N ALA A 30 12.48 31.84 -3.66
CA ALA A 30 11.48 31.00 -4.30
C ALA A 30 11.70 29.50 -3.99
N ILE A 31 12.95 29.02 -4.02
CA ILE A 31 13.32 27.65 -3.66
C ILE A 31 12.93 27.35 -2.22
N ILE A 32 13.24 28.24 -1.28
CA ILE A 32 12.88 28.08 0.14
C ILE A 32 11.36 27.96 0.30
N ASN A 33 10.59 28.82 -0.34
CA ASN A 33 9.12 28.78 -0.29
C ASN A 33 8.55 27.51 -0.90
N LEU A 34 9.10 27.04 -2.02
CA LEU A 34 8.74 25.76 -2.63
C LEU A 34 9.05 24.59 -1.70
N GLN A 35 10.23 24.58 -1.07
CA GLN A 35 10.59 23.56 -0.09
C GLN A 35 9.59 23.49 1.07
N TYR A 36 9.19 24.63 1.63
CA TYR A 36 8.17 24.68 2.67
C TYR A 36 6.81 24.18 2.19
N GLY A 37 6.39 24.53 0.98
CA GLY A 37 5.16 24.05 0.37
C GLY A 37 5.14 22.54 0.24
N PHE A 38 6.19 21.97 -0.37
CA PHE A 38 6.33 20.53 -0.53
C PHE A 38 6.42 19.77 0.78
N LEU A 39 7.18 20.28 1.76
CA LEU A 39 7.26 19.66 3.09
C LEU A 39 5.90 19.65 3.80
N SER A 40 5.14 20.73 3.68
CA SER A 40 3.80 20.82 4.26
C SER A 40 2.83 19.85 3.61
N GLU A 41 2.80 19.78 2.28
CA GLU A 41 1.95 18.86 1.52
C GLU A 41 2.32 17.39 1.83
N PHE A 42 3.61 17.07 1.82
CA PHE A 42 4.10 15.75 2.17
C PHE A 42 3.72 15.35 3.60
N ALA A 43 3.86 16.27 4.57
CA ALA A 43 3.50 15.98 5.95
C ALA A 43 1.99 15.71 6.10
N GLN A 44 1.15 16.49 5.40
CA GLN A 44 -0.31 16.27 5.39
C GLN A 44 -0.67 14.92 4.76
N ASP A 45 -0.03 14.56 3.66
CA ASP A 45 -0.25 13.28 2.96
C ASP A 45 0.14 12.08 3.84
N GLU A 46 1.28 12.18 4.54
CA GLU A 46 1.72 11.13 5.48
C GLU A 46 0.78 10.99 6.67
N VAL A 47 0.25 12.08 7.21
CA VAL A 47 -0.77 12.05 8.27
C VAL A 47 -2.04 11.38 7.76
N LYS A 48 -2.51 11.73 6.56
CA LYS A 48 -3.69 11.14 5.93
C LYS A 48 -3.50 9.64 5.69
N LYS A 49 -2.37 9.23 5.12
CA LYS A 49 -2.02 7.82 4.90
C LYS A 49 -1.96 7.03 6.21
N LYS A 50 -1.36 7.62 7.25
CA LYS A 50 -1.32 7.00 8.58
C LYS A 50 -2.73 6.80 9.14
N TYR A 51 -3.56 7.82 9.07
CA TYR A 51 -4.94 7.75 9.54
C TYR A 51 -5.76 6.68 8.77
N GLN A 52 -5.62 6.61 7.46
CA GLN A 52 -6.25 5.55 6.66
C GLN A 52 -5.78 4.15 7.06
N ARG A 53 -4.48 3.98 7.33
CA ARG A 53 -3.92 2.72 7.83
C ARG A 53 -4.55 2.31 9.16
N ASP A 54 -4.67 3.24 10.08
CA ASP A 54 -5.25 2.97 11.40
C ASP A 54 -6.74 2.58 11.28
N ILE A 55 -7.50 3.24 10.40
CA ILE A 55 -8.89 2.88 10.09
C ILE A 55 -8.97 1.46 9.54
N VAL A 56 -8.21 1.14 8.49
CA VAL A 56 -8.22 -0.20 7.88
C VAL A 56 -7.84 -1.27 8.90
N HIS A 57 -6.80 -1.02 9.68
CA HIS A 57 -6.39 -1.93 10.76
C HIS A 57 -7.53 -2.20 11.75
N ASN A 58 -8.22 -1.16 12.19
CA ASN A 58 -9.32 -1.27 13.14
C ASN A 58 -10.53 -2.01 12.55
N ILE A 59 -10.87 -1.77 11.28
CA ILE A 59 -11.92 -2.50 10.56
C ILE A 59 -11.59 -4.00 10.50
N LEU A 60 -10.40 -4.35 10.01
CA LEU A 60 -9.97 -5.73 9.80
C LEU A 60 -9.88 -6.52 11.11
N ASN A 61 -9.55 -5.86 12.22
CA ASN A 61 -9.47 -6.50 13.53
C ASN A 61 -10.78 -6.42 14.32
N GLY A 62 -11.81 -5.72 13.81
CA GLY A 62 -13.11 -5.58 14.47
C GLY A 62 -13.02 -4.82 15.77
N LEU A 63 -12.21 -3.76 15.82
CA LEU A 63 -11.97 -2.92 16.99
C LEU A 63 -12.94 -1.73 17.09
N LEU A 64 -13.78 -1.53 16.08
CA LEU A 64 -14.71 -0.41 15.99
C LEU A 64 -16.10 -0.82 16.46
N SER A 65 -16.80 0.11 17.13
CA SER A 65 -18.23 0.00 17.36
C SER A 65 -19.00 0.12 16.03
N SER A 66 -20.28 -0.27 16.00
CA SER A 66 -21.09 -0.20 14.76
C SER A 66 -21.14 1.21 14.15
N LYS A 67 -21.22 2.25 14.98
CA LYS A 67 -21.24 3.64 14.52
C LYS A 67 -19.90 4.04 13.92
N GLU A 68 -18.80 3.78 14.62
CA GLU A 68 -17.46 4.06 14.14
C GLU A 68 -17.12 3.29 12.87
N MET A 69 -17.60 2.06 12.74
CA MET A 69 -17.46 1.22 11.55
C MET A 69 -18.12 1.88 10.33
N THR A 70 -19.35 2.40 10.50
CA THR A 70 -20.06 3.08 9.41
C THR A 70 -19.34 4.36 8.99
N GLU A 71 -18.88 5.16 9.94
CA GLU A 71 -18.13 6.38 9.66
C GLU A 71 -16.79 6.08 8.96
N ALA A 72 -16.07 5.06 9.43
CA ALA A 72 -14.80 4.60 8.86
C ALA A 72 -14.98 4.06 7.43
N ALA A 73 -16.00 3.24 7.20
CA ALA A 73 -16.30 2.69 5.88
C ALA A 73 -16.66 3.80 4.89
N ALA A 74 -17.46 4.79 5.31
CA ALA A 74 -17.81 5.93 4.46
C ALA A 74 -16.59 6.75 4.05
N GLN A 75 -15.61 6.94 4.95
CA GLN A 75 -14.36 7.64 4.65
C GLN A 75 -13.48 6.88 3.64
N LEU A 76 -13.58 5.55 3.60
CA LEU A 76 -12.88 4.70 2.65
C LEU A 76 -13.69 4.47 1.35
N GLY A 77 -14.88 5.06 1.22
CA GLY A 77 -15.76 4.89 0.06
C GLY A 77 -16.44 3.53 -0.01
N MET A 78 -16.47 2.77 1.10
CA MET A 78 -17.04 1.44 1.16
C MET A 78 -18.56 1.51 1.40
N LYS A 79 -19.31 0.60 0.76
CA LYS A 79 -20.76 0.48 0.90
C LYS A 79 -21.16 -0.85 1.53
N GLU A 80 -22.26 -0.85 2.25
CA GLU A 80 -22.80 -2.05 2.87
C GLU A 80 -23.36 -3.06 1.85
N SER A 81 -23.81 -2.54 0.70
CA SER A 81 -24.36 -3.35 -0.40
C SER A 81 -23.32 -4.06 -1.24
N ASP A 82 -22.07 -3.69 -1.09
CA ASP A 82 -21.01 -4.19 -1.96
C ASP A 82 -20.37 -5.45 -1.37
N THR A 83 -19.82 -6.28 -2.23
CA THR A 83 -19.08 -7.48 -1.83
C THR A 83 -17.60 -7.18 -1.79
N TYR A 84 -16.93 -7.67 -0.75
CA TYR A 84 -15.50 -7.44 -0.52
C TYR A 84 -14.77 -8.75 -0.29
N ARG A 85 -13.48 -8.74 -0.61
CA ARG A 85 -12.54 -9.82 -0.33
C ARG A 85 -11.24 -9.24 0.20
N VAL A 86 -10.62 -9.93 1.14
CA VAL A 86 -9.30 -9.54 1.66
C VAL A 86 -8.26 -10.50 1.12
N VAL A 87 -7.19 -9.93 0.56
CA VAL A 87 -5.97 -10.65 0.18
C VAL A 87 -4.84 -10.17 1.08
N ASP A 88 -4.17 -11.10 1.72
CA ASP A 88 -3.10 -10.83 2.69
C ASP A 88 -1.78 -11.36 2.14
N PHE A 89 -0.80 -10.47 2.00
CA PHE A 89 0.54 -10.79 1.50
C PHE A 89 1.53 -10.65 2.64
N HIS A 90 2.17 -11.72 3.01
CA HIS A 90 3.25 -11.72 3.99
C HIS A 90 4.61 -11.85 3.33
N THR A 91 5.54 -11.00 3.72
CA THR A 91 6.92 -11.13 3.32
C THR A 91 7.63 -12.13 4.23
N ILE A 92 8.22 -13.17 3.63
CA ILE A 92 9.01 -14.17 4.35
C ILE A 92 10.48 -13.83 4.19
N LYS A 93 11.16 -13.65 5.33
CA LYS A 93 12.61 -13.52 5.33
C LYS A 93 13.24 -14.90 5.35
N LYS A 94 14.13 -15.17 4.41
CA LYS A 94 14.97 -16.37 4.43
C LYS A 94 15.95 -16.36 5.60
N ASN A 95 16.20 -15.20 6.24
CA ASN A 95 17.09 -15.06 7.38
C ASN A 95 16.39 -14.28 8.51
N VAL A 96 15.91 -15.00 9.51
CA VAL A 96 15.03 -14.52 10.62
C VAL A 96 15.69 -13.45 11.50
N GLN A 97 17.02 -13.32 11.47
CA GLN A 97 17.75 -12.45 12.42
C GLN A 97 17.97 -11.01 11.95
N ARG A 98 17.57 -10.64 10.73
CA ARG A 98 17.81 -9.28 10.19
C ARG A 98 16.52 -8.43 10.20
N LYS A 99 16.63 -7.21 10.72
CA LYS A 99 15.60 -6.18 10.48
C LYS A 99 15.49 -5.87 8.99
N TYR A 100 14.31 -5.40 8.53
CA TYR A 100 14.15 -4.94 7.16
C TYR A 100 15.14 -3.82 6.84
N THR A 101 15.86 -3.96 5.74
CA THR A 101 16.75 -2.90 5.25
C THR A 101 15.92 -1.80 4.60
N LYS A 102 16.51 -0.61 4.42
CA LYS A 102 15.84 0.48 3.66
C LYS A 102 15.48 0.04 2.24
N GLU A 103 16.35 -0.75 1.61
CA GLU A 103 16.13 -1.30 0.27
C GLU A 103 14.93 -2.24 0.23
N GLN A 104 14.81 -3.16 1.17
CA GLN A 104 13.65 -4.06 1.27
C GLN A 104 12.34 -3.29 1.49
N LEU A 105 12.36 -2.24 2.33
CA LEU A 105 11.20 -1.38 2.53
C LEU A 105 10.84 -0.59 1.27
N HIS A 106 11.83 -0.17 0.50
CA HIS A 106 11.63 0.47 -0.79
C HIS A 106 11.01 -0.49 -1.80
N GLU A 107 11.51 -1.73 -1.89
CA GLU A 107 10.97 -2.78 -2.76
C GLU A 107 9.49 -3.07 -2.49
N VAL A 108 9.13 -3.22 -1.21
CA VAL A 108 7.71 -3.37 -0.83
C VAL A 108 6.89 -2.15 -1.27
N GLY A 109 7.47 -0.93 -1.22
CA GLY A 109 6.83 0.28 -1.73
C GLY A 109 6.57 0.25 -3.23
N VAL A 110 7.52 -0.25 -4.01
CA VAL A 110 7.37 -0.42 -5.47
C VAL A 110 6.26 -1.43 -5.78
N ILE A 111 6.26 -2.58 -5.11
CA ILE A 111 5.20 -3.60 -5.28
C ILE A 111 3.82 -3.02 -4.97
N VAL A 112 3.68 -2.28 -3.86
CA VAL A 112 2.42 -1.60 -3.53
C VAL A 112 2.00 -0.65 -4.64
N GLY A 113 2.94 0.14 -5.19
CA GLY A 113 2.67 1.06 -6.30
C GLY A 113 2.18 0.33 -7.56
N GLU A 114 2.80 -0.78 -7.93
CA GLU A 114 2.40 -1.60 -9.07
C GLU A 114 1.02 -2.24 -8.83
N LEU A 115 0.75 -2.76 -7.63
CA LEU A 115 -0.56 -3.32 -7.27
C LEU A 115 -1.66 -2.25 -7.30
N MET A 116 -1.39 -1.03 -6.84
CA MET A 116 -2.35 0.07 -6.92
C MET A 116 -2.66 0.49 -8.36
N TYR A 117 -1.70 0.34 -9.27
CA TYR A 117 -1.91 0.59 -10.68
C TYR A 117 -2.73 -0.53 -11.34
N LEU A 118 -2.45 -1.78 -11.01
CA LEU A 118 -3.14 -2.94 -11.54
C LEU A 118 -4.59 -3.04 -11.02
N LEU A 119 -4.80 -2.68 -9.76
CA LEU A 119 -6.06 -2.82 -9.04
C LEU A 119 -6.53 -1.45 -8.48
N PRO A 120 -6.94 -0.51 -9.34
CA PRO A 120 -7.22 0.87 -8.93
C PRO A 120 -8.38 1.01 -7.94
N TYR A 121 -9.25 0.01 -7.84
CA TYR A 121 -10.40 -0.01 -6.92
C TYR A 121 -10.12 -0.77 -5.61
N ALA A 122 -8.90 -1.30 -5.44
CA ALA A 122 -8.51 -1.96 -4.21
C ALA A 122 -7.97 -0.96 -3.19
N LEU A 123 -8.36 -1.12 -1.94
CA LEU A 123 -7.74 -0.43 -0.82
C LEU A 123 -6.51 -1.23 -0.39
N ILE A 124 -5.34 -0.67 -0.57
CA ILE A 124 -4.09 -1.33 -0.23
C ILE A 124 -3.52 -0.72 1.04
N TYR A 125 -3.39 -1.55 2.06
CA TYR A 125 -2.81 -1.21 3.35
C TYR A 125 -1.46 -1.92 3.49
N ARG A 126 -0.45 -1.18 3.94
CA ARG A 126 0.89 -1.72 4.17
C ARG A 126 1.30 -1.58 5.62
N ASN A 127 1.76 -2.66 6.21
CA ASN A 127 2.55 -2.70 7.42
C ASN A 127 3.95 -3.26 7.09
N MET A 128 4.91 -3.27 8.02
CA MET A 128 6.33 -3.59 7.76
C MET A 128 6.56 -4.83 6.90
N ASP A 129 5.90 -5.92 7.21
CA ASP A 129 6.06 -7.25 6.61
C ASP A 129 4.78 -7.79 5.96
N GLN A 130 3.74 -6.95 5.91
CA GLN A 130 2.41 -7.32 5.48
C GLN A 130 1.85 -6.26 4.53
N ILE A 131 1.29 -6.71 3.43
CA ILE A 131 0.46 -5.91 2.54
C ILE A 131 -0.92 -6.51 2.57
N VAL A 132 -1.93 -5.76 2.96
CA VAL A 132 -3.32 -6.19 2.93
C VAL A 132 -4.06 -5.44 1.86
N MET A 133 -4.70 -6.15 0.98
CA MET A 133 -5.56 -5.62 -0.07
C MET A 133 -7.01 -5.92 0.27
N ILE A 134 -7.85 -4.91 0.30
CA ILE A 134 -9.31 -5.04 0.36
C ILE A 134 -9.83 -4.77 -1.04
N GLN A 135 -10.30 -5.80 -1.69
CA GLN A 135 -10.82 -5.74 -3.04
C GLN A 135 -12.35 -5.70 -3.01
N GLN A 136 -12.95 -4.79 -3.75
CA GLN A 136 -14.36 -4.86 -4.06
C GLN A 136 -14.54 -5.90 -5.17
N VAL A 137 -15.38 -6.88 -4.94
CA VAL A 137 -15.65 -7.99 -5.89
C VAL A 137 -16.92 -7.62 -6.65
N ASP A 138 -16.83 -7.68 -7.97
CA ASP A 138 -18.02 -7.54 -8.80
C ASP A 138 -18.93 -8.77 -8.61
N SER A 139 -20.22 -8.54 -8.46
CA SER A 139 -21.23 -9.60 -8.33
C SER A 139 -21.24 -10.55 -9.55
N ASP A 140 -20.82 -10.04 -10.69
CA ASP A 140 -20.83 -10.78 -11.96
C ASP A 140 -19.47 -11.41 -12.29
N GLN A 141 -18.43 -11.17 -11.45
CA GLN A 141 -17.10 -11.74 -11.64
C GLN A 141 -17.12 -13.24 -11.44
N THR A 142 -16.74 -13.97 -12.47
CA THR A 142 -16.61 -15.43 -12.41
C THR A 142 -15.33 -15.83 -11.64
N GLU A 143 -15.33 -17.04 -11.08
CA GLU A 143 -14.14 -17.58 -10.41
C GLU A 143 -12.90 -17.64 -11.34
N LEU A 144 -13.13 -17.90 -12.64
CA LEU A 144 -12.05 -17.93 -13.64
C LEU A 144 -11.44 -16.54 -13.88
N GLU A 145 -12.25 -15.49 -13.94
CA GLU A 145 -11.77 -14.11 -14.08
C GLU A 145 -10.99 -13.69 -12.84
N TYR A 146 -11.48 -14.06 -11.67
CA TYR A 146 -10.77 -13.82 -10.43
C TYR A 146 -9.41 -14.55 -10.37
N GLN A 147 -9.36 -15.81 -10.78
CA GLN A 147 -8.10 -16.56 -10.83
C GLN A 147 -7.08 -15.89 -11.74
N LYS A 148 -7.49 -15.41 -12.92
CA LYS A 148 -6.60 -14.67 -13.83
C LYS A 148 -6.09 -13.37 -13.21
N GLU A 149 -6.96 -12.62 -12.54
CA GLU A 149 -6.57 -11.39 -11.84
C GLU A 149 -5.53 -11.70 -10.73
N MET A 150 -5.69 -12.78 -9.99
CA MET A 150 -4.74 -13.20 -8.97
C MET A 150 -3.42 -13.71 -9.56
N GLU A 151 -3.44 -14.37 -10.71
CA GLU A 151 -2.24 -14.75 -11.46
C GLU A 151 -1.45 -13.51 -11.90
N GLU A 152 -2.12 -12.45 -12.37
CA GLU A 152 -1.47 -11.18 -12.72
C GLU A 152 -0.85 -10.50 -11.49
N VAL A 153 -1.54 -10.52 -10.35
CA VAL A 153 -1.02 -10.01 -9.07
C VAL A 153 0.22 -10.81 -8.64
N GLU A 154 0.16 -12.13 -8.73
CA GLU A 154 1.29 -13.00 -8.40
C GLU A 154 2.49 -12.74 -9.32
N ASP A 155 2.26 -12.56 -10.61
CA ASP A 155 3.29 -12.24 -11.61
C ASP A 155 3.99 -10.91 -11.32
N VAL A 156 3.25 -9.89 -10.90
CA VAL A 156 3.82 -8.58 -10.49
C VAL A 156 4.75 -8.79 -9.30
N ILE A 157 4.29 -9.50 -8.28
CA ILE A 157 5.06 -9.77 -7.08
C ILE A 157 6.31 -10.58 -7.42
N GLN A 158 6.17 -11.66 -8.18
CA GLN A 158 7.28 -12.54 -8.55
C GLN A 158 8.33 -11.81 -9.39
N ARG A 159 7.92 -10.98 -10.35
CA ARG A 159 8.84 -10.16 -11.16
C ARG A 159 9.63 -9.19 -10.31
N SER A 160 9.00 -8.52 -9.36
CA SER A 160 9.68 -7.59 -8.44
C SER A 160 10.71 -8.30 -7.56
N ILE A 161 10.38 -9.48 -7.04
CA ILE A 161 11.27 -10.32 -6.23
C ILE A 161 12.42 -10.89 -7.06
N LEU A 162 12.13 -11.42 -8.26
CA LEU A 162 13.12 -12.03 -9.15
C LEU A 162 14.12 -11.00 -9.65
N TYR A 163 13.69 -9.78 -9.88
CA TYR A 163 14.54 -8.72 -10.43
C TYR A 163 15.54 -8.17 -9.41
N ARG A 164 15.23 -8.18 -8.12
CA ARG A 164 16.02 -7.48 -7.07
C ARG A 164 16.75 -8.35 -6.05
N LYS A 165 17.05 -9.62 -6.34
CA LYS A 165 17.87 -10.48 -5.46
C LYS A 165 17.35 -10.79 -4.04
N LYS A 166 16.04 -11.34 -3.77
CA LYS A 166 16.15 -12.75 -3.40
C LYS A 166 16.29 -13.11 -1.93
N ASP A 167 16.32 -12.16 -1.00
CA ASP A 167 16.30 -12.51 0.44
C ASP A 167 14.88 -12.50 1.02
N THR A 168 13.89 -12.14 0.20
CA THR A 168 12.50 -12.01 0.58
C THR A 168 11.62 -12.82 -0.37
N ASP A 169 10.75 -13.61 0.18
CA ASP A 169 9.70 -14.35 -0.52
C ASP A 169 8.34 -13.87 -0.03
N PHE A 170 7.25 -14.21 -0.75
CA PHE A 170 5.91 -13.84 -0.33
C PHE A 170 5.03 -15.08 -0.15
N GLN A 171 4.17 -15.02 0.86
CA GLN A 171 3.02 -15.90 1.00
C GLN A 171 1.76 -15.08 0.82
N ILE A 172 0.82 -15.63 0.07
CA ILE A 172 -0.45 -14.98 -0.25
C ILE A 172 -1.57 -15.81 0.37
N GLY A 173 -2.36 -15.17 1.20
CA GLY A 173 -3.60 -15.72 1.74
C GLY A 173 -4.79 -14.99 1.16
N ILE A 174 -5.79 -15.72 0.70
CA ILE A 174 -7.01 -15.19 0.12
C ILE A 174 -8.17 -15.55 1.03
N GLY A 175 -8.92 -14.54 1.48
CA GLY A 175 -10.14 -14.73 2.26
C GLY A 175 -11.35 -14.93 1.36
N LYS A 176 -12.42 -15.48 1.92
CA LYS A 176 -13.71 -15.57 1.22
C LYS A 176 -14.30 -14.20 0.92
N SER A 177 -15.11 -14.13 -0.12
CA SER A 177 -15.94 -12.95 -0.40
C SER A 177 -17.00 -12.80 0.70
N VAL A 178 -17.22 -11.56 1.13
CA VAL A 178 -18.20 -11.22 2.17
C VAL A 178 -19.03 -10.02 1.70
N GLU A 179 -20.33 -10.07 1.98
CA GLU A 179 -21.23 -8.95 1.73
C GLU A 179 -21.12 -7.94 2.86
N GLY A 180 -20.91 -6.68 2.49
CA GLY A 180 -20.77 -5.57 3.42
C GLY A 180 -19.42 -5.49 4.15
N TYR A 181 -19.03 -4.28 4.45
CA TYR A 181 -17.77 -3.98 5.16
C TYR A 181 -17.74 -4.49 6.60
N GLN A 182 -18.89 -4.74 7.21
CA GLN A 182 -19.01 -5.26 8.59
C GLN A 182 -18.39 -6.65 8.74
N ARG A 183 -18.34 -7.41 7.65
CA ARG A 183 -17.85 -8.78 7.64
C ARG A 183 -16.40 -8.91 7.13
N LEU A 184 -15.73 -7.81 6.85
CA LEU A 184 -14.33 -7.82 6.40
C LEU A 184 -13.39 -8.55 7.35
N LYS A 185 -13.65 -8.49 8.65
CA LYS A 185 -12.91 -9.26 9.66
C LYS A 185 -12.93 -10.77 9.38
N GLU A 186 -14.03 -11.31 8.90
CA GLU A 186 -14.14 -12.74 8.58
C GLU A 186 -13.21 -13.08 7.41
N SER A 187 -13.27 -12.30 6.33
CA SER A 187 -12.40 -12.48 5.17
C SER A 187 -10.92 -12.34 5.52
N TYR A 188 -10.57 -11.34 6.32
CA TYR A 188 -9.20 -11.13 6.77
C TYR A 188 -8.66 -12.29 7.63
N HIS A 189 -9.47 -12.79 8.58
CA HIS A 189 -9.06 -13.93 9.40
C HIS A 189 -8.86 -15.21 8.58
N GLU A 190 -9.65 -15.39 7.52
CA GLU A 190 -9.51 -16.53 6.63
C GLU A 190 -8.23 -16.42 5.79
N ALA A 191 -7.95 -15.25 5.19
CA ALA A 191 -6.71 -14.96 4.49
C ALA A 191 -5.47 -15.23 5.38
N SER A 192 -5.48 -14.67 6.59
CA SER A 192 -4.37 -14.84 7.53
C SER A 192 -4.21 -16.28 8.02
N ARG A 193 -5.31 -17.06 8.11
CA ARG A 193 -5.24 -18.50 8.41
C ARG A 193 -4.59 -19.28 7.27
N ALA A 194 -4.95 -18.99 6.03
CA ALA A 194 -4.37 -19.65 4.86
C ALA A 194 -2.84 -19.56 4.88
N ILE A 195 -2.28 -18.40 5.19
CA ILE A 195 -0.83 -18.20 5.32
C ILE A 195 -0.25 -19.08 6.44
N LYS A 196 -0.87 -19.11 7.61
CA LYS A 196 -0.40 -19.93 8.74
C LYS A 196 -0.40 -21.42 8.43
N TYR A 197 -1.36 -21.91 7.64
CA TYR A 197 -1.37 -23.32 7.21
C TYR A 197 -0.22 -23.65 6.25
N ILE A 198 0.16 -22.74 5.37
CA ILE A 198 1.32 -22.90 4.47
C ILE A 198 2.60 -23.05 5.29
N ASP A 199 2.79 -22.29 6.35
CA ASP A 199 3.95 -22.38 7.23
C ASP A 199 4.03 -23.74 7.93
N ILE A 200 2.91 -24.30 8.37
CA ILE A 200 2.85 -25.61 9.01
C ILE A 200 3.24 -26.73 8.02
N ILE A 201 2.79 -26.65 6.78
CA ILE A 201 3.11 -27.67 5.75
C ILE A 201 4.58 -27.62 5.35
N ARG A 202 5.23 -26.46 5.39
CA ARG A 202 6.67 -26.32 5.07
C ARG A 202 7.59 -26.82 6.19
N LEU A 203 7.10 -27.02 7.40
CA LEU A 203 7.85 -27.51 8.56
C LEU A 203 7.81 -29.05 8.71
N VAL A 204 7.09 -29.74 7.84
CA VAL A 204 6.98 -31.20 7.75
C VAL A 204 7.75 -31.70 6.53
#